data_6efd87d66693caa18e58970a5e38ae9d
#
_entry.id   6efd87d66693caa18e58970a5e38ae9d
#
_cell.length_a   1.000
_cell.length_b   1.000
_cell.length_c   1.000
_cell.angle_alpha   90.00
_cell.angle_beta   90.00
_cell.angle_gamma   90.00
#
_symmetry.space_group_name_H-M   'P 1'
#
loop_
_entity.id
_entity.type
_entity.pdbx_description
1 polymer ?
#
loop_
_entity_poly.entity_id
_entity_poly.type
_entity_poly.pdbx_seq_one_letter_code
_entity_poly.pdbx_strand_id
1 'polypeptide(L)'
;MPQQIKYLFGLAVVLVFIFLIVRHYLVSPSFGQYGHYRAASLQTVVSQEIKYGGEIACTECHEDILTLKNKSYHRGVACEVCHSAAYAHTQDPYEHKPPAPRTRAYCPLCHGYNPTRPTGFPQIDPVRHNPAKPCISCHNPHDPTPPVTPKECEPCHTEIARTKILSPHAPLPCTQCHEAKEEHKLNPRVALPSKPGDREFCGQCHSQEAESPPKILQAESPPEIPRVDMKSHYSGFLCWECHYPHYPEVRLKKEEETE
;
A
#
# COMPACT_ATOMS: atom_id res chain seq x y z
N MET A 1 -3.48 -64.56 -19.29
CA MET A 1 -3.33 -63.10 -19.24
C MET A 1 -2.91 -62.58 -20.61
N PRO A 2 -3.61 -61.63 -21.19
CA PRO A 2 -3.19 -61.00 -22.47
C PRO A 2 -1.77 -60.43 -22.37
N GLN A 3 -1.05 -60.53 -23.49
CA GLN A 3 0.38 -60.18 -23.54
C GLN A 3 0.61 -58.70 -23.21
N GLN A 4 -0.33 -57.80 -23.58
CA GLN A 4 -0.33 -56.39 -23.27
C GLN A 4 -0.31 -56.11 -21.78
N ILE A 5 -1.05 -56.88 -20.97
CA ILE A 5 -1.11 -56.69 -19.50
C ILE A 5 0.25 -57.03 -18.90
N LYS A 6 0.98 -58.03 -19.40
CA LYS A 6 2.32 -58.38 -18.91
C LYS A 6 3.33 -57.26 -19.18
N TYR A 7 3.25 -56.62 -20.35
CA TYR A 7 4.11 -55.48 -20.70
C TYR A 7 3.79 -54.24 -19.87
N LEU A 8 2.51 -53.92 -19.67
CA LEU A 8 2.09 -52.82 -18.80
C LEU A 8 2.51 -53.01 -17.34
N PHE A 9 2.36 -54.26 -16.83
CA PHE A 9 2.82 -54.56 -15.48
C PHE A 9 4.35 -54.43 -15.37
N GLY A 10 5.11 -54.95 -16.32
CA GLY A 10 6.55 -54.80 -16.36
C GLY A 10 6.98 -53.31 -16.41
N LEU A 11 6.32 -52.52 -17.22
CA LEU A 11 6.58 -51.07 -17.29
C LEU A 11 6.28 -50.39 -15.93
N ALA A 12 5.15 -50.69 -15.31
CA ALA A 12 4.80 -50.15 -14.01
C ALA A 12 5.84 -50.47 -12.93
N VAL A 13 6.32 -51.72 -12.91
CA VAL A 13 7.38 -52.14 -11.97
C VAL A 13 8.68 -51.36 -12.21
N VAL A 14 9.08 -51.18 -13.45
CA VAL A 14 10.27 -50.39 -13.80
C VAL A 14 10.12 -48.91 -13.38
N LEU A 15 8.95 -48.31 -13.61
CA LEU A 15 8.70 -46.92 -13.19
C LEU A 15 8.72 -46.75 -11.66
N VAL A 16 8.13 -47.70 -10.92
CA VAL A 16 8.19 -47.71 -9.45
C VAL A 16 9.64 -47.81 -8.99
N PHE A 17 10.43 -48.69 -9.60
CA PHE A 17 11.82 -48.89 -9.23
C PHE A 17 12.65 -47.61 -9.50
N ILE A 18 12.46 -47.01 -10.66
CA ILE A 18 13.10 -45.73 -10.99
C ILE A 18 12.68 -44.63 -9.99
N PHE A 19 11.39 -44.54 -9.65
CA PHE A 19 10.89 -43.59 -8.67
C PHE A 19 11.55 -43.78 -7.29
N LEU A 20 11.70 -45.01 -6.82
CA LEU A 20 12.33 -45.31 -5.53
C LEU A 20 13.82 -44.95 -5.54
N ILE A 21 14.54 -45.22 -6.63
CA ILE A 21 15.93 -44.80 -6.82
C ILE A 21 16.04 -43.26 -6.78
N VAL A 22 15.25 -42.59 -7.62
CA VAL A 22 15.25 -41.11 -7.70
C VAL A 22 14.91 -40.51 -6.33
N ARG A 23 13.89 -41.02 -5.65
CA ARG A 23 13.52 -40.59 -4.31
C ARG A 23 14.67 -40.76 -3.31
N HIS A 24 15.37 -41.92 -3.34
CA HIS A 24 16.48 -42.20 -2.44
C HIS A 24 17.61 -41.19 -2.59
N TYR A 25 17.93 -40.76 -3.80
CA TYR A 25 19.02 -39.81 -4.07
C TYR A 25 18.58 -38.33 -3.91
N LEU A 26 17.33 -37.99 -4.21
CA LEU A 26 16.87 -36.61 -4.14
C LEU A 26 16.31 -36.19 -2.77
N VAL A 27 15.77 -37.12 -2.00
CA VAL A 27 15.19 -36.80 -0.69
C VAL A 27 16.27 -36.90 0.39
N SER A 28 16.50 -35.80 1.09
CA SER A 28 17.46 -35.75 2.20
C SER A 28 17.11 -36.81 3.29
N PRO A 29 18.10 -37.51 3.87
CA PRO A 29 17.85 -38.47 4.97
C PRO A 29 17.13 -37.86 6.17
N SER A 30 17.24 -36.54 6.36
CA SER A 30 16.56 -35.83 7.46
C SER A 30 15.15 -35.35 7.11
N PHE A 31 14.65 -35.64 5.90
CA PHE A 31 13.30 -35.24 5.50
C PHE A 31 12.25 -36.06 6.23
N GLY A 32 11.27 -35.39 6.81
CA GLY A 32 10.18 -36.03 7.53
C GLY A 32 10.46 -36.34 9.00
N GLN A 33 11.64 -36.05 9.51
CA GLN A 33 12.03 -36.34 10.90
C GLN A 33 11.20 -35.55 11.92
N TYR A 34 10.86 -34.29 11.63
CA TYR A 34 10.07 -33.39 12.49
C TYR A 34 8.84 -32.81 11.77
N GLY A 35 8.55 -33.26 10.54
CA GLY A 35 7.48 -32.76 9.69
C GLY A 35 7.87 -32.78 8.22
N HIS A 36 7.06 -32.19 7.33
CA HIS A 36 7.29 -32.21 5.89
C HIS A 36 8.40 -31.24 5.42
N TYR A 37 9.56 -31.31 6.08
CA TYR A 37 10.74 -30.52 5.72
C TYR A 37 12.03 -31.26 6.10
N ARG A 38 13.18 -30.75 5.63
CA ARG A 38 14.50 -31.30 5.98
C ARG A 38 14.88 -30.88 7.39
N ALA A 39 14.91 -31.76 8.36
CA ALA A 39 15.28 -31.46 9.74
C ALA A 39 16.73 -30.89 9.85
N ALA A 40 17.64 -31.34 9.00
CA ALA A 40 19.01 -30.80 8.94
C ALA A 40 19.08 -29.31 8.59
N SER A 41 18.04 -28.72 8.00
CA SER A 41 18.00 -27.28 7.76
C SER A 41 17.97 -26.46 9.05
N LEU A 42 17.37 -26.97 10.11
CA LEU A 42 17.40 -26.32 11.43
C LEU A 42 18.83 -26.22 11.96
N GLN A 43 19.59 -27.30 11.85
CA GLN A 43 20.99 -27.30 12.26
C GLN A 43 21.84 -26.32 11.45
N THR A 44 21.58 -26.22 10.15
CA THR A 44 22.25 -25.25 9.28
C THR A 44 21.92 -23.82 9.69
N VAL A 45 20.66 -23.52 10.04
CA VAL A 45 20.27 -22.18 10.49
C VAL A 45 20.87 -21.87 11.87
N VAL A 46 20.82 -22.82 12.80
CA VAL A 46 21.38 -22.64 14.16
C VAL A 46 22.89 -22.43 14.13
N SER A 47 23.60 -23.04 13.18
CA SER A 47 25.06 -22.87 13.04
C SER A 47 25.47 -21.56 12.34
N GLN A 48 24.51 -20.76 11.83
CA GLN A 48 24.85 -19.47 11.25
C GLN A 48 25.20 -18.45 12.33
N GLU A 49 26.08 -17.53 11.96
CA GLU A 49 26.41 -16.39 12.81
C GLU A 49 25.17 -15.53 13.08
N ILE A 50 24.97 -15.13 14.33
CA ILE A 50 23.92 -14.22 14.72
C ILE A 50 24.26 -12.82 14.21
N LYS A 51 23.41 -12.28 13.34
CA LYS A 51 23.62 -10.96 12.73
C LYS A 51 22.68 -9.88 13.30
N TYR A 52 21.49 -10.29 13.73
CA TYR A 52 20.44 -9.40 14.22
C TYR A 52 20.33 -9.49 15.74
N GLY A 53 20.38 -8.34 16.41
CA GLY A 53 20.25 -8.25 17.87
C GLY A 53 18.83 -8.31 18.38
N GLY A 54 17.88 -7.87 17.56
CA GLY A 54 16.47 -7.74 17.92
C GLY A 54 16.19 -6.48 18.74
N GLU A 55 14.91 -6.07 18.73
CA GLU A 55 14.47 -4.81 19.36
C GLU A 55 14.77 -4.77 20.88
N ILE A 56 14.65 -5.90 21.59
CA ILE A 56 14.88 -5.97 23.03
C ILE A 56 16.33 -5.54 23.37
N ALA A 57 17.33 -6.04 22.67
CA ALA A 57 18.72 -5.68 22.92
C ALA A 57 19.00 -4.19 22.64
N CYS A 58 18.30 -3.60 21.67
CA CYS A 58 18.42 -2.17 21.38
C CYS A 58 17.86 -1.31 22.51
N THR A 59 16.77 -1.75 23.13
CA THR A 59 16.04 -0.96 24.14
C THR A 59 16.76 -0.85 25.47
N GLU A 60 17.68 -1.75 25.78
CA GLU A 60 18.51 -1.69 26.98
C GLU A 60 19.35 -0.40 27.07
N CYS A 61 19.72 0.19 25.93
CA CYS A 61 20.48 1.42 25.86
C CYS A 61 19.72 2.59 25.20
N HIS A 62 18.71 2.32 24.36
CA HIS A 62 17.99 3.30 23.55
C HIS A 62 16.49 3.37 23.92
N GLU A 63 16.16 3.35 25.23
CA GLU A 63 14.77 3.39 25.74
C GLU A 63 14.04 4.69 25.34
N ASP A 64 14.76 5.81 25.31
CA ASP A 64 14.23 7.12 24.90
C ASP A 64 13.76 7.08 23.43
N ILE A 65 14.54 6.49 22.55
CA ILE A 65 14.20 6.32 21.14
C ILE A 65 13.02 5.36 20.97
N LEU A 66 12.99 4.25 21.70
CA LEU A 66 11.88 3.33 21.70
C LEU A 66 10.58 4.02 22.12
N THR A 67 10.65 4.80 23.21
CA THR A 67 9.50 5.54 23.73
C THR A 67 8.95 6.53 22.70
N LEU A 68 9.83 7.26 22.01
CA LEU A 68 9.47 8.15 20.91
C LEU A 68 8.83 7.39 19.77
N LYS A 69 9.48 6.32 19.29
CA LYS A 69 9.02 5.49 18.17
C LYS A 69 7.66 4.86 18.44
N ASN A 70 7.42 4.37 19.66
CA ASN A 70 6.17 3.70 20.02
C ASN A 70 4.95 4.63 20.03
N LYS A 71 5.15 5.92 20.16
CA LYS A 71 4.10 6.95 20.03
C LYS A 71 3.87 7.36 18.58
N SER A 72 4.76 6.98 17.67
CA SER A 72 4.76 7.39 16.28
C SER A 72 4.09 6.39 15.34
N TYR A 73 3.96 6.76 14.07
CA TYR A 73 3.47 5.88 13.02
C TYR A 73 4.44 4.72 12.69
N HIS A 74 5.73 4.82 13.04
CA HIS A 74 6.72 3.77 12.87
C HIS A 74 6.79 2.77 14.03
N ARG A 75 5.84 2.81 14.98
CA ARG A 75 5.81 1.93 16.17
C ARG A 75 5.95 0.44 15.87
N GLY A 76 5.45 -0.02 14.71
CA GLY A 76 5.54 -1.42 14.26
C GLY A 76 6.76 -1.73 13.38
N VAL A 77 7.66 -0.75 13.15
CA VAL A 77 8.86 -0.94 12.33
C VAL A 77 10.02 -1.31 13.26
N ALA A 78 10.62 -2.50 13.07
CA ALA A 78 11.77 -2.91 13.87
C ALA A 78 12.99 -2.03 13.59
N CYS A 79 13.83 -1.80 14.60
CA CYS A 79 15.02 -0.95 14.52
C CYS A 79 15.95 -1.35 13.35
N GLU A 80 16.17 -2.64 13.20
CA GLU A 80 17.10 -3.20 12.21
C GLU A 80 16.56 -3.18 10.77
N VAL A 81 15.29 -2.82 10.55
CA VAL A 81 14.78 -2.51 9.19
C VAL A 81 15.52 -1.30 8.63
N CYS A 82 15.80 -0.31 9.48
CA CYS A 82 16.50 0.91 9.10
C CYS A 82 18.00 0.85 9.42
N HIS A 83 18.38 0.23 10.52
CA HIS A 83 19.74 0.20 11.02
C HIS A 83 20.51 -1.08 10.61
N SER A 84 19.91 -1.94 9.77
CA SER A 84 20.52 -3.20 9.32
C SER A 84 20.88 -4.14 10.49
N ALA A 85 21.59 -5.21 10.19
CA ALA A 85 22.04 -6.18 11.17
C ALA A 85 22.97 -5.54 12.23
N ALA A 86 22.55 -5.50 13.47
CA ALA A 86 23.20 -4.72 14.53
C ALA A 86 23.65 -5.56 15.74
N TYR A 87 23.69 -6.90 15.62
CA TYR A 87 24.12 -7.76 16.73
C TYR A 87 25.54 -7.42 17.23
N ALA A 88 26.49 -7.16 16.34
CA ALA A 88 27.83 -6.78 16.71
C ALA A 88 27.86 -5.50 17.55
N HIS A 89 26.99 -4.52 17.25
CA HIS A 89 26.87 -3.31 18.06
C HIS A 89 26.35 -3.61 19.48
N THR A 90 25.48 -4.58 19.67
CA THR A 90 25.02 -4.96 21.01
C THR A 90 26.10 -5.61 21.84
N GLN A 91 27.14 -6.17 21.22
CA GLN A 91 28.29 -6.78 21.91
C GLN A 91 29.41 -5.78 22.17
N ASP A 92 29.68 -4.89 21.23
CA ASP A 92 30.65 -3.78 21.37
C ASP A 92 30.09 -2.51 20.72
N PRO A 93 29.40 -1.64 21.50
CA PRO A 93 28.76 -0.43 20.99
C PRO A 93 29.75 0.65 20.51
N TYR A 94 31.00 0.59 20.93
CA TYR A 94 32.00 1.60 20.56
C TYR A 94 32.69 1.25 19.25
N GLU A 95 33.01 -0.01 19.05
CA GLU A 95 33.70 -0.49 17.84
C GLU A 95 32.72 -0.62 16.65
N HIS A 96 31.53 -1.14 16.90
CA HIS A 96 30.54 -1.44 15.85
C HIS A 96 29.37 -0.48 15.89
N LYS A 97 29.30 0.45 14.93
CA LYS A 97 28.16 1.36 14.80
C LYS A 97 27.23 0.89 13.66
N PRO A 98 25.95 0.65 13.92
CA PRO A 98 25.02 0.28 12.86
C PRO A 98 24.83 1.45 11.88
N PRO A 99 24.61 1.17 10.59
CA PRO A 99 24.37 2.21 9.61
C PRO A 99 23.05 2.93 9.91
N ALA A 100 23.03 4.23 9.67
CA ALA A 100 21.81 5.01 9.67
C ALA A 100 21.47 5.43 8.23
N PRO A 101 20.26 5.18 7.73
CA PRO A 101 19.87 5.54 6.38
C PRO A 101 19.77 7.06 6.26
N ARG A 102 20.76 7.69 5.66
CA ARG A 102 20.82 9.14 5.45
C ARG A 102 20.53 9.53 4.01
N THR A 103 20.52 8.56 3.11
CA THR A 103 20.29 8.83 1.69
C THR A 103 18.82 8.97 1.39
N ARG A 104 18.50 9.83 0.42
CA ARG A 104 17.15 10.05 -0.05
C ARG A 104 16.51 8.80 -0.67
N ALA A 105 17.30 7.87 -1.16
CA ALA A 105 16.83 6.65 -1.81
C ALA A 105 16.17 5.64 -0.86
N TYR A 106 16.42 5.75 0.44
CA TYR A 106 16.00 4.74 1.40
C TYR A 106 14.50 4.80 1.74
N CYS A 107 14.01 5.96 2.15
CA CYS A 107 12.61 6.13 2.57
C CYS A 107 11.59 5.79 1.47
N PRO A 108 11.85 6.09 0.19
CA PRO A 108 10.99 5.73 -0.92
C PRO A 108 10.82 4.23 -1.16
N LEU A 109 11.67 3.36 -0.61
CA LEU A 109 11.45 1.91 -0.66
C LEU A 109 10.09 1.51 -0.06
N CYS A 110 9.65 2.25 0.96
CA CYS A 110 8.32 2.09 1.54
C CYS A 110 7.35 3.20 1.10
N HIS A 111 7.82 4.44 1.03
CA HIS A 111 7.00 5.63 0.79
C HIS A 111 6.91 6.09 -0.67
N GLY A 112 7.65 5.47 -1.60
CA GLY A 112 7.43 5.66 -3.03
C GLY A 112 6.06 5.14 -3.45
N TYR A 113 5.52 5.69 -4.54
CA TYR A 113 4.22 5.28 -5.03
C TYR A 113 4.14 3.78 -5.31
N ASN A 114 3.17 3.12 -4.69
CA ASN A 114 2.82 1.73 -4.95
C ASN A 114 1.28 1.58 -4.85
N PRO A 115 0.59 1.22 -5.95
CA PRO A 115 -0.87 1.12 -5.98
C PRO A 115 -1.44 0.04 -5.05
N THR A 116 -0.61 -0.91 -4.59
CA THR A 116 -1.04 -1.95 -3.65
C THR A 116 -1.06 -1.49 -2.19
N ARG A 117 -0.53 -0.30 -1.90
CA ARG A 117 -0.56 0.25 -0.54
C ARG A 117 -1.99 0.67 -0.18
N PRO A 118 -2.41 0.44 1.07
CA PRO A 118 -3.74 0.85 1.51
C PRO A 118 -3.89 2.37 1.48
N THR A 119 -5.08 2.83 1.17
CA THR A 119 -5.44 4.24 1.25
C THR A 119 -5.12 4.81 2.65
N GLY A 120 -4.49 5.97 2.69
CA GLY A 120 -4.02 6.59 3.93
C GLY A 120 -2.59 6.18 4.33
N PHE A 121 -1.95 5.24 3.60
CA PHE A 121 -0.52 5.04 3.73
C PHE A 121 0.21 6.19 3.02
N PRO A 122 1.08 6.96 3.71
CA PRO A 122 1.73 8.11 3.11
C PRO A 122 2.68 7.70 1.99
N GLN A 123 2.42 8.20 0.79
CA GLN A 123 3.19 7.95 -0.42
C GLN A 123 3.64 9.28 -1.02
N ILE A 124 4.82 9.33 -1.54
CA ILE A 124 5.44 10.53 -2.10
C ILE A 124 5.95 10.27 -3.51
N ASP A 125 6.04 11.34 -4.30
CA ASP A 125 6.92 11.38 -5.46
C ASP A 125 8.30 11.93 -5.01
N PRO A 126 9.33 11.08 -4.91
CA PRO A 126 10.62 11.50 -4.39
C PRO A 126 11.35 12.51 -5.31
N VAL A 127 10.92 12.66 -6.55
CA VAL A 127 11.48 13.66 -7.48
C VAL A 127 10.91 15.05 -7.20
N ARG A 128 9.62 15.13 -6.86
CA ARG A 128 8.91 16.40 -6.65
C ARG A 128 8.93 16.87 -5.20
N HIS A 129 8.92 15.93 -4.24
CA HIS A 129 8.90 16.26 -2.84
C HIS A 129 10.30 16.67 -2.34
N ASN A 130 10.57 17.97 -2.28
CA ASN A 130 11.85 18.54 -1.82
C ASN A 130 13.09 17.86 -2.45
N PRO A 131 13.28 17.91 -3.77
CA PRO A 131 14.18 17.00 -4.50
C PRO A 131 15.66 17.08 -4.10
N ALA A 132 16.10 18.20 -3.57
CA ALA A 132 17.53 18.44 -3.25
C ALA A 132 17.93 18.06 -1.81
N LYS A 133 16.96 17.68 -0.95
CA LYS A 133 17.23 17.48 0.50
C LYS A 133 17.02 16.05 0.93
N PRO A 134 17.86 15.52 1.85
CA PRO A 134 17.58 14.25 2.52
C PRO A 134 16.25 14.32 3.28
N CYS A 135 15.54 13.20 3.35
CA CYS A 135 14.24 13.13 4.04
C CYS A 135 14.37 13.47 5.53
N ILE A 136 15.46 13.01 6.15
CA ILE A 136 15.75 13.22 7.58
C ILE A 136 16.08 14.69 7.94
N SER A 137 16.28 15.57 6.96
CA SER A 137 16.49 17.00 7.27
C SER A 137 15.21 17.72 7.68
N CYS A 138 14.04 17.11 7.40
CA CYS A 138 12.73 17.63 7.77
C CYS A 138 11.89 16.65 8.59
N HIS A 139 12.15 15.35 8.47
CA HIS A 139 11.42 14.30 9.18
C HIS A 139 12.34 13.57 10.16
N ASN A 140 11.90 13.42 11.41
CA ASN A 140 12.55 12.51 12.34
C ASN A 140 12.08 11.07 12.04
N PRO A 141 12.96 10.12 11.65
CA PRO A 141 12.54 8.76 11.33
C PRO A 141 11.88 8.01 12.49
N HIS A 142 12.18 8.39 13.73
CA HIS A 142 11.61 7.78 14.94
C HIS A 142 10.24 8.39 15.29
N ASP A 143 9.97 9.61 14.83
CA ASP A 143 8.67 10.27 14.85
C ASP A 143 8.44 11.00 13.53
N PRO A 144 8.03 10.29 12.45
CA PRO A 144 7.99 10.83 11.11
C PRO A 144 6.85 11.83 10.87
N THR A 145 6.11 12.19 11.90
CA THR A 145 5.08 13.23 11.78
C THR A 145 5.68 14.47 11.12
N PRO A 146 5.13 14.95 10.01
CA PRO A 146 5.68 16.13 9.37
C PRO A 146 5.55 17.34 10.30
N PRO A 147 6.53 18.27 10.28
CA PRO A 147 6.50 19.48 11.12
C PRO A 147 5.31 20.39 10.81
N VAL A 148 4.75 20.26 9.64
CA VAL A 148 3.54 20.95 9.18
C VAL A 148 2.63 19.92 8.50
N THR A 149 1.35 19.91 8.88
CA THR A 149 0.36 19.06 8.20
C THR A 149 0.23 19.48 6.73
N PRO A 150 0.17 18.52 5.78
CA PRO A 150 -0.04 18.83 4.38
C PRO A 150 -1.34 19.63 4.20
N LYS A 151 -1.29 20.74 3.44
CA LYS A 151 -2.50 21.46 3.03
C LYS A 151 -3.33 20.62 2.06
N GLU A 152 -2.65 19.82 1.24
CA GLU A 152 -3.21 19.00 0.20
C GLU A 152 -3.51 17.58 0.70
N CYS A 153 -4.48 16.94 0.09
CA CYS A 153 -4.89 15.56 0.41
C CYS A 153 -3.98 14.51 -0.26
N GLU A 154 -3.42 14.87 -1.42
CA GLU A 154 -2.63 13.99 -2.28
C GLU A 154 -1.48 13.26 -1.57
N PRO A 155 -0.69 13.87 -0.68
CA PRO A 155 0.44 13.18 -0.04
C PRO A 155 0.06 11.89 0.69
N CYS A 156 -1.17 11.79 1.20
CA CYS A 156 -1.68 10.59 1.85
C CYS A 156 -2.64 9.80 0.94
N HIS A 157 -3.33 10.46 0.01
CA HIS A 157 -4.34 9.86 -0.87
C HIS A 157 -3.89 9.87 -2.34
N THR A 158 -2.61 9.54 -2.59
CA THR A 158 -1.96 9.63 -3.91
C THR A 158 -2.69 8.85 -5.00
N GLU A 159 -3.18 7.64 -4.69
CA GLU A 159 -3.90 6.82 -5.66
C GLU A 159 -5.23 7.47 -6.07
N ILE A 160 -6.01 7.92 -5.09
CA ILE A 160 -7.29 8.60 -5.34
C ILE A 160 -7.06 9.90 -6.14
N ALA A 161 -6.03 10.67 -5.77
CA ALA A 161 -5.69 11.90 -6.48
C ALA A 161 -5.30 11.63 -7.94
N ARG A 162 -4.49 10.59 -8.20
CA ARG A 162 -4.11 10.18 -9.57
C ARG A 162 -5.31 9.72 -10.39
N THR A 163 -6.20 8.96 -9.79
CA THR A 163 -7.43 8.49 -10.46
C THR A 163 -8.33 9.68 -10.78
N LYS A 164 -8.52 10.57 -9.81
CA LYS A 164 -9.36 11.76 -9.96
C LYS A 164 -8.88 12.73 -11.04
N ILE A 165 -7.56 12.94 -11.17
CA ILE A 165 -6.99 13.87 -12.17
C ILE A 165 -7.27 13.44 -13.61
N LEU A 166 -7.55 12.16 -13.84
CA LEU A 166 -7.95 11.61 -15.13
C LEU A 166 -9.46 11.65 -15.38
N SER A 167 -10.23 12.12 -14.42
CA SER A 167 -11.70 12.12 -14.44
C SER A 167 -12.27 13.51 -14.78
N PRO A 168 -13.55 13.58 -15.18
CA PRO A 168 -14.27 14.87 -15.30
C PRO A 168 -14.31 15.67 -14.00
N HIS A 169 -14.13 15.03 -12.83
CA HIS A 169 -14.05 15.70 -11.53
C HIS A 169 -12.64 16.24 -11.20
N ALA A 170 -11.69 16.19 -12.13
CA ALA A 170 -10.33 16.70 -11.91
C ALA A 170 -10.28 18.13 -11.36
N PRO A 171 -11.05 19.09 -11.88
CA PRO A 171 -11.00 20.49 -11.41
C PRO A 171 -11.62 20.72 -10.03
N LEU A 172 -12.42 19.76 -9.50
CA LEU A 172 -13.04 19.94 -8.19
C LEU A 172 -12.03 19.67 -7.06
N PRO A 173 -11.95 20.52 -6.02
CA PRO A 173 -11.16 20.21 -4.84
C PRO A 173 -11.78 19.02 -4.07
N CYS A 174 -10.95 18.24 -3.38
CA CYS A 174 -11.45 17.12 -2.57
C CYS A 174 -12.47 17.57 -1.52
N THR A 175 -12.28 18.78 -1.00
CA THR A 175 -13.15 19.42 0.00
C THR A 175 -14.52 19.84 -0.55
N GLN A 176 -14.74 19.75 -1.86
CA GLN A 176 -16.09 19.92 -2.43
C GLN A 176 -17.03 18.79 -1.98
N CYS A 177 -16.50 17.58 -1.77
CA CYS A 177 -17.27 16.39 -1.42
C CYS A 177 -16.94 15.86 -0.01
N HIS A 178 -15.79 16.19 0.52
CA HIS A 178 -15.30 15.70 1.81
C HIS A 178 -14.98 16.86 2.75
N GLU A 179 -15.52 16.79 3.95
CA GLU A 179 -15.05 17.64 5.04
C GLU A 179 -14.03 16.85 5.85
N ALA A 180 -12.78 17.27 5.79
CA ALA A 180 -11.67 16.68 6.55
C ALA A 180 -11.18 17.70 7.58
N LYS A 181 -11.43 17.42 8.86
CA LYS A 181 -10.91 18.24 9.97
C LYS A 181 -9.38 18.09 10.05
N GLU A 182 -8.70 19.08 10.62
CA GLU A 182 -7.23 18.99 10.83
C GLU A 182 -6.82 17.74 11.62
N GLU A 183 -7.67 17.31 12.55
CA GLU A 183 -7.47 16.09 13.31
C GLU A 183 -7.36 14.83 12.42
N HIS A 184 -8.06 14.79 11.26
CA HIS A 184 -7.90 13.71 10.30
C HIS A 184 -6.47 13.61 9.78
N LYS A 185 -5.80 14.72 9.55
CA LYS A 185 -4.41 14.75 9.06
C LYS A 185 -3.41 14.26 10.11
N LEU A 186 -3.74 14.45 11.39
CA LEU A 186 -2.92 14.00 12.51
C LEU A 186 -3.22 12.56 12.91
N ASN A 187 -4.48 12.15 12.87
CA ASN A 187 -4.93 10.83 13.29
C ASN A 187 -5.99 10.26 12.32
N PRO A 188 -5.59 9.90 11.07
CA PRO A 188 -6.49 9.54 9.99
C PRO A 188 -7.33 8.28 10.24
N ARG A 189 -6.95 7.44 11.20
CA ARG A 189 -7.71 6.23 11.54
C ARG A 189 -8.83 6.47 12.54
N VAL A 190 -8.78 7.55 13.28
CA VAL A 190 -9.75 7.91 14.32
C VAL A 190 -10.68 9.00 13.82
N ALA A 191 -10.12 10.09 13.31
CA ALA A 191 -10.88 11.20 12.76
C ALA A 191 -11.11 10.96 11.25
N LEU A 192 -12.23 10.34 10.91
CA LEU A 192 -12.58 10.08 9.50
C LEU A 192 -13.18 11.34 8.84
N PRO A 193 -12.89 11.59 7.55
CA PRO A 193 -13.54 12.66 6.81
C PRO A 193 -15.01 12.31 6.52
N SER A 194 -15.84 13.34 6.34
CA SER A 194 -17.21 13.13 5.87
C SER A 194 -17.24 12.55 4.46
N LYS A 195 -18.37 11.92 4.13
CA LYS A 195 -18.71 11.47 2.78
C LYS A 195 -20.10 11.99 2.43
N PRO A 196 -20.40 12.27 1.15
CA PRO A 196 -21.78 12.51 0.74
C PRO A 196 -22.69 11.37 1.21
N GLY A 197 -23.77 11.69 1.89
CA GLY A 197 -24.67 10.70 2.51
C GLY A 197 -25.92 10.40 1.71
N ASP A 198 -26.25 11.23 0.71
CA ASP A 198 -27.51 11.20 -0.03
C ASP A 198 -27.32 11.47 -1.52
N ARG A 199 -28.37 11.30 -2.28
CA ARG A 199 -28.42 11.54 -3.73
C ARG A 199 -28.46 13.03 -4.06
N GLU A 200 -29.11 13.80 -3.21
CA GLU A 200 -29.33 15.23 -3.32
C GLU A 200 -28.00 15.98 -3.42
N PHE A 201 -26.99 15.48 -2.71
CA PHE A 201 -25.63 16.03 -2.81
C PHE A 201 -25.09 15.99 -4.26
N CYS A 202 -25.20 14.85 -4.93
CA CYS A 202 -24.77 14.72 -6.33
C CYS A 202 -25.71 15.53 -7.25
N GLY A 203 -26.99 15.56 -6.92
CA GLY A 203 -28.04 16.28 -7.62
C GLY A 203 -27.82 17.79 -7.70
N GLN A 204 -27.08 18.40 -6.76
CA GLN A 204 -26.73 19.83 -6.81
C GLN A 204 -26.05 20.22 -8.12
N CYS A 205 -25.34 19.28 -8.74
CA CYS A 205 -24.69 19.49 -10.04
C CYS A 205 -25.30 18.64 -11.16
N HIS A 206 -25.81 17.46 -10.84
CA HIS A 206 -26.23 16.46 -11.83
C HIS A 206 -27.76 16.36 -12.02
N SER A 207 -28.58 17.05 -11.23
CA SER A 207 -30.02 17.14 -11.47
C SER A 207 -30.34 17.94 -12.73
N GLN A 208 -31.37 17.53 -13.47
CA GLN A 208 -31.98 18.33 -14.55
C GLN A 208 -32.45 19.70 -14.04
N GLU A 209 -32.86 19.77 -12.78
CA GLU A 209 -33.34 20.97 -12.11
C GLU A 209 -32.22 21.87 -11.55
N ALA A 210 -30.94 21.44 -11.61
CA ALA A 210 -29.83 22.20 -11.05
C ALA A 210 -29.58 23.48 -11.88
N GLU A 211 -29.69 24.65 -11.22
CA GLU A 211 -29.71 25.94 -11.88
C GLU A 211 -28.37 26.37 -12.48
N SER A 212 -27.25 26.05 -11.84
CA SER A 212 -25.92 26.48 -12.30
C SER A 212 -24.79 25.56 -11.81
N PRO A 213 -23.71 25.40 -12.59
CA PRO A 213 -22.53 24.71 -12.09
C PRO A 213 -21.90 25.50 -10.94
N PRO A 214 -21.20 24.82 -10.00
CA PRO A 214 -20.42 25.49 -8.96
C PRO A 214 -19.51 26.56 -9.54
N LYS A 215 -19.31 27.67 -8.83
CA LYS A 215 -18.46 28.80 -9.28
C LYS A 215 -17.08 28.37 -9.77
N ILE A 216 -16.53 27.31 -9.19
CA ILE A 216 -15.22 26.75 -9.57
C ILE A 216 -15.18 26.18 -11.00
N LEU A 217 -16.34 25.85 -11.58
CA LEU A 217 -16.48 25.34 -12.95
C LEU A 217 -16.93 26.44 -13.93
N GLN A 218 -17.04 27.70 -13.49
CA GLN A 218 -17.36 28.85 -14.34
C GLN A 218 -16.09 29.33 -15.05
N ALA A 219 -15.51 28.49 -15.89
CA ALA A 219 -14.45 28.84 -16.81
C ALA A 219 -15.04 29.40 -18.13
N GLU A 220 -14.18 29.97 -18.98
CA GLU A 220 -14.60 30.44 -20.33
C GLU A 220 -15.24 29.34 -21.19
N SER A 221 -14.90 28.05 -20.90
CA SER A 221 -15.50 26.88 -21.51
C SER A 221 -15.76 25.83 -20.41
N PRO A 222 -16.89 25.92 -19.71
CA PRO A 222 -17.21 24.96 -18.65
C PRO A 222 -17.42 23.56 -19.23
N PRO A 223 -16.97 22.51 -18.54
CA PRO A 223 -17.25 21.15 -18.97
C PRO A 223 -18.76 20.87 -18.97
N GLU A 224 -19.24 20.13 -19.96
CA GLU A 224 -20.62 19.68 -20.01
C GLU A 224 -20.89 18.73 -18.84
N ILE A 225 -21.76 19.13 -17.92
CA ILE A 225 -22.16 18.31 -16.76
C ILE A 225 -23.31 17.41 -17.18
N PRO A 226 -23.16 16.07 -17.12
CA PRO A 226 -24.25 15.15 -17.39
C PRO A 226 -25.41 15.42 -16.44
N ARG A 227 -26.62 15.54 -16.98
CA ARG A 227 -27.85 15.79 -16.21
C ARG A 227 -28.73 14.56 -16.19
N VAL A 228 -29.31 14.25 -15.06
CA VAL A 228 -30.24 13.12 -14.88
C VAL A 228 -31.49 13.58 -14.15
N ASP A 229 -32.60 12.94 -14.45
CA ASP A 229 -33.81 13.07 -13.66
C ASP A 229 -33.64 12.26 -12.36
N MET A 230 -33.50 12.97 -11.24
CA MET A 230 -33.28 12.38 -9.94
C MET A 230 -34.39 11.47 -9.44
N LYS A 231 -35.61 11.62 -9.98
CA LYS A 231 -36.79 10.84 -9.58
C LYS A 231 -36.86 9.49 -10.29
N SER A 232 -36.47 9.45 -11.56
CA SER A 232 -36.56 8.24 -12.40
C SER A 232 -35.26 7.47 -12.51
N HIS A 233 -34.07 8.14 -12.35
CA HIS A 233 -32.80 7.48 -12.47
C HIS A 233 -32.46 6.68 -11.21
N TYR A 234 -32.84 5.39 -11.20
CA TYR A 234 -32.55 4.43 -10.15
C TYR A 234 -32.75 4.98 -8.72
N SER A 235 -33.95 5.48 -8.44
CA SER A 235 -34.29 6.23 -7.22
C SER A 235 -34.03 5.46 -5.89
N GLY A 236 -33.99 4.13 -5.94
CA GLY A 236 -33.72 3.26 -4.78
C GLY A 236 -32.25 3.06 -4.42
N PHE A 237 -31.32 3.61 -5.20
CA PHE A 237 -29.87 3.41 -5.03
C PHE A 237 -29.15 4.73 -4.80
N LEU A 238 -28.05 4.69 -4.06
CA LEU A 238 -27.14 5.82 -3.93
C LEU A 238 -26.23 5.90 -5.18
N CYS A 239 -25.84 7.11 -5.57
CA CYS A 239 -25.10 7.31 -6.82
C CYS A 239 -23.79 6.52 -6.86
N TRP A 240 -23.10 6.42 -5.74
CA TRP A 240 -21.81 5.70 -5.63
C TRP A 240 -21.94 4.17 -5.57
N GLU A 241 -23.14 3.61 -5.50
CA GLU A 241 -23.35 2.17 -5.63
C GLU A 241 -23.18 1.69 -7.07
N CYS A 242 -23.35 2.61 -8.05
CA CYS A 242 -23.15 2.33 -9.47
C CYS A 242 -22.02 3.16 -10.11
N HIS A 243 -21.71 4.33 -9.58
CA HIS A 243 -20.69 5.24 -10.10
C HIS A 243 -19.54 5.39 -9.12
N TYR A 244 -18.30 5.33 -9.61
CA TYR A 244 -17.13 5.64 -8.81
C TYR A 244 -16.83 7.15 -8.84
N PRO A 245 -17.10 7.93 -7.78
CA PRO A 245 -17.07 9.39 -7.85
C PRO A 245 -15.72 10.00 -8.19
N HIS A 246 -14.62 9.32 -7.88
CA HIS A 246 -13.28 9.79 -8.21
C HIS A 246 -12.90 9.52 -9.68
N TYR A 247 -13.61 8.64 -10.35
CA TYR A 247 -13.46 8.35 -11.76
C TYR A 247 -14.82 7.92 -12.34
N PRO A 248 -15.81 8.82 -12.41
CA PRO A 248 -17.08 8.51 -13.04
C PRO A 248 -16.88 8.19 -14.52
N GLU A 249 -17.55 7.18 -15.01
CA GLU A 249 -17.47 6.77 -16.40
C GLU A 249 -17.83 7.91 -17.34
N VAL A 250 -16.96 8.18 -18.29
CA VAL A 250 -17.25 9.07 -19.41
C VAL A 250 -18.02 8.26 -20.44
N ARG A 251 -19.30 8.57 -20.66
CA ARG A 251 -20.02 8.02 -21.81
C ARG A 251 -19.35 8.56 -23.07
N LEU A 252 -18.68 7.70 -23.82
CA LEU A 252 -18.32 8.00 -25.19
C LEU A 252 -19.62 8.32 -25.93
N LYS A 253 -19.73 9.51 -26.53
CA LYS A 253 -20.84 9.81 -27.47
C LYS A 253 -20.81 8.67 -28.50
N LYS A 254 -21.91 7.91 -28.61
CA LYS A 254 -22.10 7.08 -29.81
C LYS A 254 -21.99 8.05 -30.97
N GLU A 255 -21.02 7.84 -31.84
CA GLU A 255 -21.05 8.46 -33.15
C GLU A 255 -22.40 8.09 -33.75
N GLU A 256 -23.24 9.09 -34.01
CA GLU A 256 -24.45 8.90 -34.79
C GLU A 256 -23.97 8.36 -36.14
N GLU A 257 -24.24 7.08 -36.39
CA GLU A 257 -24.14 6.53 -37.73
C GLU A 257 -25.07 7.36 -38.60
N THR A 258 -24.50 8.28 -39.35
CA THR A 258 -25.18 8.96 -40.45
C THR A 258 -25.39 7.91 -41.56
N GLU A 259 -26.64 7.41 -41.65
CA GLU A 259 -27.12 6.74 -42.87
C GLU A 259 -27.13 7.70 -44.08
#